data_84a9f45ed2b04dab1fb2013cae182e44
#
_entry.id   84a9f45ed2b04dab1fb2013cae182e44
#
_cell.length_a   1.000
_cell.length_b   1.000
_cell.length_c   1.000
_cell.angle_alpha   90.00
_cell.angle_beta   90.00
_cell.angle_gamma   90.00
#
_symmetry.space_group_name_H-M   'P 1'
#
loop_
_entity.id
_entity.type
_entity.pdbx_description
1 polymer ?
#
loop_
_entity_poly.entity_id
_entity_poly.type
_entity_poly.pdbx_seq_one_letter_code
_entity_poly.pdbx_strand_id
1 'polypeptide(L)'
;MGVLTETNQWENAINQIEVTDPALGGPSGPVNTAPRQLANRTQYLKAQLAAAQTEISDARGGKTTLAARLTALETQTTQGDLSYAGTAGVTVSHTMGTTNYTVNIMPTANTNGDLGDVFVSKAANAFTVYNTGGFRGQARYQIIT
;
A
#
# COMPACT_ATOMS: atom_id res chain seq x y z
N MET A 1 -39.52 -26.07 -9.63
CA MET A 1 -38.71 -26.34 -8.42
C MET A 1 -38.61 -25.01 -7.65
N GLY A 2 -38.96 -25.00 -6.36
CA GLY A 2 -38.87 -23.77 -5.53
C GLY A 2 -37.39 -23.53 -5.13
N VAL A 3 -37.04 -22.26 -4.89
CA VAL A 3 -35.73 -21.82 -4.41
C VAL A 3 -35.91 -21.22 -3.01
N LEU A 4 -34.97 -21.52 -2.10
CA LEU A 4 -34.93 -20.86 -0.79
C LEU A 4 -34.44 -19.43 -0.95
N THR A 5 -35.13 -18.51 -0.30
CA THR A 5 -34.68 -17.12 -0.21
C THR A 5 -33.54 -17.04 0.81
N GLU A 6 -32.42 -16.47 0.38
CA GLU A 6 -31.22 -16.25 1.20
C GLU A 6 -31.19 -14.80 1.66
N THR A 7 -30.81 -14.57 2.91
CA THR A 7 -30.60 -13.23 3.47
C THR A 7 -29.16 -13.09 3.97
N ASN A 8 -28.62 -11.87 3.91
CA ASN A 8 -27.30 -11.57 4.46
C ASN A 8 -27.42 -11.41 5.99
N GLN A 9 -27.51 -12.53 6.68
CA GLN A 9 -27.73 -12.58 8.12
C GLN A 9 -26.91 -13.70 8.73
N TRP A 10 -26.22 -13.41 9.85
CA TRP A 10 -25.61 -14.43 10.67
C TRP A 10 -26.66 -15.12 11.53
N GLU A 11 -26.78 -16.43 11.40
CA GLU A 11 -27.66 -17.25 12.22
C GLU A 11 -26.86 -17.79 13.42
N ASN A 12 -27.28 -17.48 14.64
CA ASN A 12 -26.54 -17.90 15.86
C ASN A 12 -26.60 -19.41 16.09
N ALA A 13 -27.64 -20.08 15.59
CA ALA A 13 -27.80 -21.52 15.66
C ALA A 13 -28.25 -22.08 14.31
N ILE A 14 -28.05 -23.36 14.10
CA ILE A 14 -28.65 -24.14 13.02
C ILE A 14 -29.61 -25.10 13.68
N ASN A 15 -30.88 -25.05 13.29
CA ASN A 15 -31.88 -25.93 13.87
C ASN A 15 -31.59 -27.39 13.48
N GLN A 16 -31.65 -28.28 14.43
CA GLN A 16 -31.69 -29.71 14.19
C GLN A 16 -33.10 -30.13 13.80
N ILE A 17 -33.23 -31.06 12.88
CA ILE A 17 -34.50 -31.69 12.56
C ILE A 17 -34.73 -32.83 13.53
N GLU A 18 -35.82 -32.78 14.27
CA GLU A 18 -36.21 -33.79 15.23
C GLU A 18 -37.16 -34.82 14.62
N VAL A 19 -37.22 -36.02 15.23
CA VAL A 19 -38.11 -37.11 14.75
C VAL A 19 -39.58 -36.74 14.77
N THR A 20 -39.94 -35.79 15.64
CA THR A 20 -41.33 -35.28 15.80
C THR A 20 -41.65 -34.13 14.85
N ASP A 21 -40.66 -33.59 14.11
CA ASP A 21 -40.90 -32.49 13.22
C ASP A 21 -41.74 -32.93 12.00
N PRO A 22 -42.76 -32.17 11.64
CA PRO A 22 -43.54 -32.50 10.45
C PRO A 22 -42.71 -32.33 9.18
N ALA A 23 -42.73 -33.32 8.30
CA ALA A 23 -42.02 -33.30 7.02
C ALA A 23 -42.73 -32.39 5.99
N LEU A 24 -42.96 -31.12 6.38
CA LEU A 24 -43.60 -30.14 5.51
C LEU A 24 -42.54 -29.35 4.72
N GLY A 25 -42.65 -29.39 3.41
CA GLY A 25 -41.84 -28.60 2.48
C GLY A 25 -42.39 -27.18 2.30
N GLY A 26 -41.83 -26.47 1.31
CA GLY A 26 -42.19 -25.10 0.99
C GLY A 26 -41.27 -24.05 1.68
N PRO A 27 -41.35 -22.78 1.32
CA PRO A 27 -40.45 -21.75 1.82
C PRO A 27 -40.42 -21.60 3.34
N SER A 28 -41.52 -21.87 4.02
CA SER A 28 -41.65 -21.79 5.48
C SER A 28 -41.72 -23.15 6.18
N GLY A 29 -41.55 -24.26 5.44
CA GLY A 29 -41.61 -25.61 6.01
C GLY A 29 -40.47 -25.89 6.99
N PRO A 30 -40.72 -26.63 8.08
CA PRO A 30 -39.72 -26.94 9.09
C PRO A 30 -38.46 -27.58 8.51
N VAL A 31 -38.59 -28.49 7.54
CA VAL A 31 -37.45 -29.16 6.87
C VAL A 31 -36.52 -28.21 6.14
N ASN A 32 -36.95 -26.99 5.82
CA ASN A 32 -36.17 -25.98 5.13
C ASN A 32 -35.55 -24.95 6.09
N THR A 33 -35.81 -25.05 7.39
CA THR A 33 -35.26 -24.08 8.38
C THR A 33 -33.73 -24.17 8.46
N ALA A 34 -33.17 -25.37 8.71
CA ALA A 34 -31.71 -25.53 8.76
C ALA A 34 -31.02 -25.20 7.43
N PRO A 35 -31.48 -25.68 6.26
CA PRO A 35 -30.93 -25.24 4.97
C PRO A 35 -30.93 -23.73 4.76
N ARG A 36 -32.02 -23.07 5.13
CA ARG A 36 -32.14 -21.59 5.03
C ARG A 36 -31.13 -20.89 5.94
N GLN A 37 -30.99 -21.36 7.18
CA GLN A 37 -30.02 -20.81 8.14
C GLN A 37 -28.58 -20.97 7.62
N LEU A 38 -28.26 -22.13 7.02
CA LEU A 38 -26.96 -22.33 6.38
C LEU A 38 -26.76 -21.41 5.17
N ALA A 39 -27.79 -21.27 4.34
CA ALA A 39 -27.75 -20.37 3.19
C ALA A 39 -27.53 -18.90 3.62
N ASN A 40 -28.23 -18.45 4.67
CA ASN A 40 -28.04 -17.12 5.27
C ASN A 40 -26.62 -16.91 5.75
N ARG A 41 -26.04 -17.88 6.50
CA ARG A 41 -24.63 -17.82 6.92
C ARG A 41 -23.69 -17.74 5.74
N THR A 42 -23.95 -18.49 4.68
CA THR A 42 -23.14 -18.47 3.46
C THR A 42 -23.18 -17.10 2.79
N GLN A 43 -24.34 -16.48 2.68
CA GLN A 43 -24.46 -15.13 2.15
C GLN A 43 -23.77 -14.09 3.05
N TYR A 44 -23.90 -14.22 4.36
CA TYR A 44 -23.21 -13.36 5.31
C TYR A 44 -21.69 -13.45 5.13
N LEU A 45 -21.14 -14.67 5.13
CA LEU A 45 -19.68 -14.89 4.95
C LEU A 45 -19.19 -14.38 3.59
N LYS A 46 -19.98 -14.58 2.51
CA LYS A 46 -19.68 -14.05 1.19
C LYS A 46 -19.58 -12.53 1.20
N ALA A 47 -20.51 -11.85 1.88
CA ALA A 47 -20.50 -10.40 2.02
C ALA A 47 -19.28 -9.91 2.82
N GLN A 48 -18.93 -10.58 3.93
CA GLN A 48 -17.74 -10.26 4.71
C GLN A 48 -16.45 -10.46 3.89
N LEU A 49 -16.36 -11.55 3.15
CA LEU A 49 -15.22 -11.81 2.28
C LEU A 49 -15.09 -10.73 1.19
N ALA A 50 -16.20 -10.33 0.57
CA ALA A 50 -16.20 -9.26 -0.44
C ALA A 50 -15.74 -7.92 0.16
N ALA A 51 -16.20 -7.58 1.37
CA ALA A 51 -15.74 -6.37 2.08
C ALA A 51 -14.23 -6.42 2.37
N ALA A 52 -13.73 -7.55 2.89
CA ALA A 52 -12.30 -7.73 3.16
C ALA A 52 -11.46 -7.67 1.88
N GLN A 53 -11.95 -8.24 0.77
CA GLN A 53 -11.27 -8.16 -0.53
C GLN A 53 -11.21 -6.72 -1.05
N THR A 54 -12.25 -5.93 -0.84
CA THR A 54 -12.28 -4.51 -1.20
C THR A 54 -11.26 -3.74 -0.37
N GLU A 55 -11.25 -3.92 0.95
CA GLU A 55 -10.28 -3.28 1.85
C GLU A 55 -8.83 -3.60 1.46
N ILE A 56 -8.54 -4.88 1.18
CA ILE A 56 -7.21 -5.30 0.71
C ILE A 56 -6.87 -4.65 -0.63
N SER A 57 -7.82 -4.57 -1.56
CA SER A 57 -7.62 -3.91 -2.85
C SER A 57 -7.30 -2.42 -2.69
N ASP A 58 -8.05 -1.73 -1.85
CA ASP A 58 -7.84 -0.32 -1.54
C ASP A 58 -6.49 -0.11 -0.82
N ALA A 59 -6.18 -1.00 0.14
CA ALA A 59 -4.90 -1.00 0.82
C ALA A 59 -3.70 -1.22 -0.12
N ARG A 60 -3.87 -1.90 -1.24
CA ARG A 60 -2.81 -2.06 -2.26
C ARG A 60 -2.55 -0.78 -3.05
N GLY A 61 -3.51 0.14 -3.15
CA GLY A 61 -3.34 1.41 -3.86
C GLY A 61 -2.92 1.22 -5.33
N GLY A 62 -3.60 0.32 -6.05
CA GLY A 62 -3.31 0.01 -7.46
C GLY A 62 -2.11 -0.92 -7.70
N LYS A 63 -1.44 -1.40 -6.64
CA LYS A 63 -0.38 -2.42 -6.76
C LYS A 63 -0.98 -3.83 -6.78
N THR A 64 -0.26 -4.78 -7.40
CA THR A 64 -0.71 -6.18 -7.50
C THR A 64 -0.71 -6.91 -6.16
N THR A 65 0.16 -6.52 -5.24
CA THR A 65 0.28 -7.10 -3.90
C THR A 65 0.57 -6.04 -2.84
N LEU A 66 0.32 -6.34 -1.57
CA LEU A 66 0.73 -5.48 -0.44
C LEU A 66 2.26 -5.37 -0.35
N ALA A 67 2.99 -6.44 -0.66
CA ALA A 67 4.45 -6.40 -0.73
C ALA A 67 4.93 -5.39 -1.77
N ALA A 68 4.33 -5.37 -2.97
CA ALA A 68 4.67 -4.39 -4.00
C ALA A 68 4.35 -2.94 -3.58
N ARG A 69 3.28 -2.73 -2.79
CA ARG A 69 2.99 -1.41 -2.22
C ARG A 69 4.03 -1.01 -1.18
N LEU A 70 4.38 -1.93 -0.27
CA LEU A 70 5.38 -1.66 0.76
C LEU A 70 6.73 -1.32 0.14
N THR A 71 7.20 -2.11 -0.83
CA THR A 71 8.43 -1.81 -1.57
C THR A 71 8.37 -0.43 -2.24
N ALA A 72 7.21 -0.06 -2.83
CA ALA A 72 7.05 1.26 -3.43
C ALA A 72 7.14 2.40 -2.39
N LEU A 73 6.63 2.20 -1.17
CA LEU A 73 6.74 3.16 -0.07
C LEU A 73 8.19 3.24 0.46
N GLU A 74 8.87 2.12 0.59
CA GLU A 74 10.28 2.07 1.01
C GLU A 74 11.20 2.77 0.01
N THR A 75 10.90 2.66 -1.29
CA THR A 75 11.66 3.33 -2.35
C THR A 75 11.36 4.83 -2.49
N GLN A 76 10.29 5.33 -1.88
CA GLN A 76 9.98 6.77 -1.87
C GLN A 76 10.99 7.61 -1.09
N THR A 77 11.71 7.00 -0.16
CA THR A 77 12.81 7.66 0.56
C THR A 77 14.13 7.08 0.08
N THR A 78 14.60 7.56 -1.06
CA THR A 78 15.91 7.18 -1.58
C THR A 78 16.98 8.02 -0.87
N GLN A 79 18.00 7.37 -0.33
CA GLN A 79 19.15 8.01 0.26
C GLN A 79 20.46 7.39 -0.24
N GLY A 80 21.51 8.13 -0.19
CA GLY A 80 22.82 7.66 -0.60
C GLY A 80 23.91 8.69 -0.28
N ASP A 81 25.12 8.37 -0.70
CA ASP A 81 26.25 9.25 -0.53
C ASP A 81 26.68 9.82 -1.89
N LEU A 82 27.18 11.04 -1.88
CA LEU A 82 27.77 11.71 -3.04
C LEU A 82 29.11 12.34 -2.64
N SER A 83 29.96 12.57 -3.62
CA SER A 83 31.25 13.24 -3.44
C SER A 83 31.27 14.53 -4.26
N TYR A 84 31.40 15.65 -3.61
CA TYR A 84 31.65 16.92 -4.30
C TYR A 84 33.05 16.94 -4.92
N ALA A 85 33.14 17.47 -6.12
CA ALA A 85 34.38 17.65 -6.89
C ALA A 85 34.72 19.14 -7.11
N GLY A 86 34.49 19.95 -6.11
CA GLY A 86 34.58 21.40 -6.20
C GLY A 86 33.25 22.01 -6.70
N THR A 87 33.29 23.06 -7.48
CA THR A 87 32.11 23.74 -8.01
C THR A 87 31.41 22.98 -9.15
N ALA A 88 32.00 21.90 -9.65
CA ALA A 88 31.37 21.06 -10.66
C ALA A 88 30.14 20.36 -10.08
N GLY A 89 29.06 20.28 -10.88
CA GLY A 89 27.85 19.59 -10.48
C GLY A 89 28.07 18.08 -10.34
N VAL A 90 27.48 17.48 -9.30
CA VAL A 90 27.47 16.04 -9.10
C VAL A 90 26.07 15.52 -9.37
N THR A 91 25.95 14.63 -10.38
CA THR A 91 24.65 14.06 -10.76
C THR A 91 24.42 12.72 -10.08
N VAL A 92 23.24 12.58 -9.48
CA VAL A 92 22.73 11.35 -8.87
C VAL A 92 21.51 10.90 -9.65
N SER A 93 21.54 9.67 -10.14
CA SER A 93 20.40 9.05 -10.84
C SER A 93 19.45 8.37 -9.85
N HIS A 94 18.15 8.42 -10.15
CA HIS A 94 17.07 7.75 -9.42
C HIS A 94 15.94 7.35 -10.37
N THR A 95 14.88 6.71 -9.87
CA THR A 95 13.78 6.18 -10.70
C THR A 95 12.42 6.80 -10.36
N MET A 96 12.39 8.04 -9.88
CA MET A 96 11.14 8.70 -9.43
C MET A 96 10.15 8.98 -10.56
N GLY A 97 10.62 9.20 -11.79
CA GLY A 97 9.77 9.50 -12.95
C GLY A 97 9.09 10.88 -12.88
N THR A 98 9.48 11.74 -11.93
CA THR A 98 8.87 13.05 -11.68
C THR A 98 9.91 14.03 -11.16
N THR A 99 9.66 15.32 -11.29
CA THR A 99 10.45 16.40 -10.66
C THR A 99 9.83 16.89 -9.33
N ASN A 100 8.70 16.31 -8.93
CA ASN A 100 8.01 16.69 -7.70
C ASN A 100 8.59 15.92 -6.49
N TYR A 101 9.80 16.26 -6.11
CA TYR A 101 10.50 15.73 -4.93
C TYR A 101 11.39 16.80 -4.32
N THR A 102 11.77 16.61 -3.06
CA THR A 102 12.73 17.44 -2.34
C THR A 102 14.03 16.65 -2.13
N VAL A 103 15.17 17.32 -2.26
CA VAL A 103 16.47 16.72 -1.98
C VAL A 103 17.08 17.43 -0.77
N ASN A 104 17.30 16.68 0.30
CA ASN A 104 18.09 17.10 1.44
C ASN A 104 19.53 16.66 1.26
N ILE A 105 20.49 17.54 1.51
CA ILE A 105 21.91 17.24 1.38
C ILE A 105 22.61 17.66 2.66
N MET A 106 23.39 16.75 3.22
CA MET A 106 24.15 16.97 4.43
C MET A 106 25.61 16.57 4.22
N PRO A 107 26.57 17.49 4.29
CA PRO A 107 27.98 17.13 4.31
C PRO A 107 28.29 16.19 5.47
N THR A 108 29.10 15.15 5.19
CA THR A 108 29.53 14.16 6.19
C THR A 108 31.01 14.38 6.59
N ALA A 109 31.68 15.33 5.95
CA ALA A 109 33.03 15.76 6.29
C ALA A 109 33.03 17.25 6.64
N ASN A 110 34.08 17.69 7.37
CA ASN A 110 34.28 19.10 7.67
C ASN A 110 34.45 19.88 6.37
N THR A 111 33.63 20.91 6.18
CA THR A 111 33.66 21.72 4.95
C THR A 111 34.69 22.82 5.00
N ASN A 112 35.28 23.12 6.17
CA ASN A 112 36.22 24.22 6.42
C ASN A 112 35.74 25.60 5.92
N GLY A 113 34.43 25.75 5.71
CA GLY A 113 33.84 26.95 5.12
C GLY A 113 33.75 26.94 3.59
N ASP A 114 34.30 25.93 2.93
CA ASP A 114 34.37 25.86 1.47
C ASP A 114 33.07 25.36 0.79
N LEU A 115 32.00 25.08 1.54
CA LEU A 115 30.75 24.60 0.93
C LEU A 115 30.06 25.70 0.13
N GLY A 116 30.02 26.92 0.66
CA GLY A 116 29.23 28.02 0.08
C GLY A 116 27.74 27.69 0.01
N ASP A 117 27.07 28.23 -0.98
CA ASP A 117 25.66 27.88 -1.27
C ASP A 117 25.55 26.52 -1.93
N VAL A 118 24.53 25.77 -1.55
CA VAL A 118 24.18 24.48 -2.20
C VAL A 118 22.87 24.65 -2.94
N PHE A 119 22.85 24.29 -4.22
CA PHE A 119 21.63 24.26 -5.01
C PHE A 119 21.49 23.00 -5.82
N VAL A 120 20.24 22.63 -6.13
CA VAL A 120 19.90 21.37 -6.81
C VAL A 120 19.13 21.67 -8.08
N SER A 121 19.59 21.12 -9.19
CA SER A 121 18.84 21.05 -10.44
C SER A 121 18.16 19.68 -10.53
N LYS A 122 16.82 19.65 -10.67
CA LYS A 122 16.01 18.43 -10.67
C LYS A 122 15.60 18.02 -12.08
N ALA A 123 15.69 16.71 -12.37
CA ALA A 123 15.14 16.05 -13.55
C ALA A 123 14.25 14.88 -13.12
N ALA A 124 13.47 14.29 -14.00
CA ALA A 124 12.51 13.23 -13.67
C ALA A 124 13.18 11.98 -13.05
N ASN A 125 14.39 11.65 -13.46
CA ASN A 125 15.13 10.47 -13.01
C ASN A 125 16.56 10.78 -12.56
N ALA A 126 16.87 12.02 -12.25
CA ALA A 126 18.16 12.44 -11.72
C ALA A 126 18.05 13.82 -11.06
N PHE A 127 19.00 14.12 -10.19
CA PHE A 127 19.26 15.49 -9.77
C PHE A 127 20.75 15.77 -9.84
N THR A 128 21.11 17.03 -10.04
CA THR A 128 22.48 17.49 -9.99
C THR A 128 22.59 18.50 -8.87
N VAL A 129 23.54 18.28 -7.98
CA VAL A 129 23.83 19.19 -6.87
C VAL A 129 25.13 19.95 -7.14
N TYR A 130 25.14 21.20 -6.77
CA TYR A 130 26.25 22.11 -6.93
C TYR A 130 26.59 22.74 -5.57
N ASN A 131 27.85 23.08 -5.38
CA ASN A 131 28.28 23.99 -4.32
C ASN A 131 29.08 25.17 -4.92
N THR A 132 29.01 26.34 -4.32
CA THR A 132 29.66 27.55 -4.82
C THR A 132 31.04 27.80 -4.19
N GLY A 133 31.33 27.17 -3.06
CA GLY A 133 32.58 27.37 -2.32
C GLY A 133 33.74 26.47 -2.73
N GLY A 134 33.49 25.51 -3.64
CA GLY A 134 34.57 24.62 -4.12
C GLY A 134 34.85 23.41 -3.22
N PHE A 135 33.97 23.12 -2.26
CA PHE A 135 34.11 21.98 -1.34
C PHE A 135 34.33 20.65 -2.10
N ARG A 136 35.31 19.90 -1.63
CA ARG A 136 35.65 18.55 -2.12
C ARG A 136 35.55 17.57 -0.97
N GLY A 137 34.43 16.89 -0.84
CA GLY A 137 34.20 15.96 0.28
C GLY A 137 32.91 15.20 0.14
N GLN A 138 32.64 14.34 1.09
CA GLN A 138 31.47 13.48 1.13
C GLN A 138 30.27 14.24 1.67
N ALA A 139 29.11 13.95 1.08
CA ALA A 139 27.81 14.35 1.61
C ALA A 139 26.82 13.21 1.46
N ARG A 140 25.88 13.14 2.36
CA ARG A 140 24.70 12.26 2.26
C ARG A 140 23.53 13.02 1.67
N TYR A 141 22.81 12.39 0.78
CA TYR A 141 21.56 12.92 0.27
C TYR A 141 20.36 12.07 0.69
N GLN A 142 19.20 12.71 0.76
CA GLN A 142 17.90 12.07 0.93
C GLN A 142 16.92 12.71 -0.03
N ILE A 143 16.20 11.89 -0.81
CA ILE A 143 15.10 12.31 -1.67
C ILE A 143 13.79 12.04 -0.94
N ILE A 144 12.92 13.03 -0.87
CA ILE A 144 11.60 12.97 -0.23
C ILE A 144 10.55 13.35 -1.28
N THR A 145 9.52 12.51 -1.45
CA THR A 145 8.37 12.73 -2.34
C THR A 145 7.11 13.05 -1.58
#